data_0d72d2fe448cd61ed3137cd0c8e7f83c
#
_entry.id   0d72d2fe448cd61ed3137cd0c8e7f83c
#
_cell.length_a   1.000
_cell.length_b   1.000
_cell.length_c   1.000
_cell.angle_alpha   90.00
_cell.angle_beta   90.00
_cell.angle_gamma   90.00
#
_symmetry.space_group_name_H-M   'P 1'
#
loop_
_entity.id
_entity.type
_entity.pdbx_description
1 polymer ?
#
loop_
_entity_poly.entity_id
_entity_poly.type
_entity_poly.pdbx_seq_one_letter_code
_entity_poly.pdbx_strand_id
1 'polypeptide(L)'
;MRRMVVFLCLISCSCAGLFFVRCTSADDIADRARQLHFSSIVLDTHADTPQRLLTGTFDLGKRDAEGHVDIPRMREGGLNAQFFSIFITGKTLGPPAIQLALDQIDLVRQNVQQHGKDLALATNAEEIRRAHAQGKIAILMGIEGGHMIGNDIRMIRVYSALGVRYMTLAHFYNDEWADSSTDKPAHNGLTHFGKEVVREMNRQDMLVDISHVSDKTFYDALEVSRVPLIASHSSVRAISNHPRNMSDDMIKVLAAKGGVMQINYERNYLSEEYRTAFAAVAGDVSRMEEKFKKECGDDNVCIGKAEIRLEKELTGAGKLPHVSWEKIIEHIDHVVRLVGPDHVGLGSDFDGADMPDGLEDCSKLPKITEALLRKGYSEEDIRKILGGNILRVMEQSEKISKEMQAAQ
;
A
#
# COMPACT_ATOMS: atom_id res chain seq x y z
N MET A 1 25.59 84.92 37.77
CA MET A 1 24.52 84.35 36.92
C MET A 1 25.16 83.34 35.96
N ARG A 2 25.14 82.06 36.28
CA ARG A 2 25.64 80.96 35.42
C ARG A 2 24.41 80.15 35.01
N ARG A 3 24.10 80.12 33.71
CA ARG A 3 23.05 79.26 33.09
C ARG A 3 23.62 77.81 32.97
N MET A 4 22.91 76.91 33.60
CA MET A 4 23.18 75.44 33.45
C MET A 4 22.33 74.93 32.28
N VAL A 5 23.01 74.39 31.28
CA VAL A 5 22.41 73.70 30.12
C VAL A 5 22.31 72.23 30.46
N VAL A 6 21.10 71.67 30.51
CA VAL A 6 20.80 70.26 30.70
C VAL A 6 20.77 69.59 29.35
N PHE A 7 21.67 68.64 29.09
CA PHE A 7 21.64 67.74 27.92
C PHE A 7 20.74 66.55 28.24
N LEU A 8 19.65 66.42 27.53
CA LEU A 8 18.83 65.17 27.51
C LEU A 8 19.47 64.21 26.55
N CYS A 9 20.02 63.09 27.07
CA CYS A 9 20.36 61.90 26.27
C CYS A 9 19.13 61.05 26.07
N LEU A 10 18.63 61.00 24.83
CA LEU A 10 17.67 60.02 24.39
C LEU A 10 18.38 58.68 24.15
N ILE A 11 18.13 57.69 25.01
CA ILE A 11 18.56 56.32 24.83
C ILE A 11 17.50 55.65 23.97
N SER A 12 17.82 55.39 22.70
CA SER A 12 17.01 54.54 21.83
C SER A 12 17.28 53.07 22.18
N CYS A 13 16.31 52.44 22.83
CA CYS A 13 16.31 50.98 23.04
C CYS A 13 15.96 50.27 21.72
N SER A 14 16.97 49.80 21.01
CA SER A 14 16.80 48.87 19.87
C SER A 14 16.48 47.50 20.42
N CYS A 15 15.21 47.09 20.39
CA CYS A 15 14.83 45.67 20.62
C CYS A 15 15.31 44.84 19.42
N ALA A 16 16.53 44.31 19.49
CA ALA A 16 16.94 43.24 18.64
C ALA A 16 16.23 41.95 19.10
N GLY A 17 15.20 41.54 18.34
CA GLY A 17 14.56 40.25 18.52
C GLY A 17 15.56 39.15 18.22
N LEU A 18 16.10 38.51 19.24
CA LEU A 18 16.86 37.28 19.11
C LEU A 18 15.90 36.15 18.69
N PHE A 19 15.88 35.87 17.39
CA PHE A 19 15.33 34.60 16.91
C PHE A 19 16.26 33.47 17.38
N PHE A 20 15.90 32.82 18.47
CA PHE A 20 16.49 31.55 18.86
C PHE A 20 16.05 30.49 17.83
N VAL A 21 16.88 30.25 16.82
CA VAL A 21 16.79 29.01 16.05
C VAL A 21 17.17 27.91 17.02
N ARG A 22 16.19 27.21 17.59
CA ARG A 22 16.42 25.95 18.30
C ARG A 22 16.99 24.97 17.27
N CYS A 23 18.30 24.68 17.35
CA CYS A 23 18.84 23.47 16.78
C CYS A 23 18.19 22.29 17.51
N THR A 24 17.20 21.65 16.89
CA THR A 24 16.65 20.40 17.38
C THR A 24 17.75 19.34 17.33
N SER A 25 18.02 18.67 18.46
CA SER A 25 18.97 17.56 18.49
C SER A 25 18.43 16.38 17.66
N ALA A 26 19.31 15.47 17.22
CA ALA A 26 18.89 14.25 16.52
C ALA A 26 17.91 13.41 17.36
N ASP A 27 18.08 13.40 18.68
CA ASP A 27 17.22 12.72 19.64
C ASP A 27 15.81 13.37 19.71
N ASP A 28 15.72 14.70 19.64
CA ASP A 28 14.45 15.45 19.63
C ASP A 28 13.62 15.13 18.38
N ILE A 29 14.26 14.91 17.20
CA ILE A 29 13.57 14.50 15.98
C ILE A 29 13.05 13.07 16.09
N ALA A 30 13.84 12.14 16.66
CA ALA A 30 13.44 10.75 16.82
C ALA A 30 12.23 10.60 17.76
N ASP A 31 12.27 11.31 18.92
CA ASP A 31 11.16 11.32 19.88
C ASP A 31 9.90 11.95 19.27
N ARG A 32 10.04 13.05 18.55
CA ARG A 32 8.95 13.71 17.84
C ARG A 32 8.37 12.80 16.76
N ALA A 33 9.23 12.11 15.98
CA ALA A 33 8.79 11.16 14.96
C ALA A 33 7.99 10.02 15.58
N ARG A 34 8.47 9.47 16.68
CA ARG A 34 7.78 8.41 17.41
C ARG A 34 6.42 8.88 17.92
N GLN A 35 6.35 10.05 18.54
CA GLN A 35 5.09 10.62 19.03
C GLN A 35 4.11 10.86 17.88
N LEU A 36 4.57 11.45 16.77
CA LEU A 36 3.77 11.67 15.57
C LEU A 36 3.24 10.37 15.00
N HIS A 37 4.11 9.36 14.83
CA HIS A 37 3.76 8.06 14.26
C HIS A 37 2.65 7.37 15.06
N PHE A 38 2.86 7.19 16.37
CA PHE A 38 1.91 6.49 17.24
C PHE A 38 0.63 7.28 17.56
N SER A 39 0.59 8.59 17.28
CA SER A 39 -0.63 9.41 17.35
C SER A 39 -1.38 9.53 16.02
N SER A 40 -0.82 8.98 14.94
CA SER A 40 -1.43 8.98 13.61
C SER A 40 -2.18 7.68 13.35
N ILE A 41 -3.12 7.69 12.39
CA ILE A 41 -3.61 6.47 11.79
C ILE A 41 -2.58 6.06 10.74
N VAL A 42 -1.87 4.96 10.99
CA VAL A 42 -0.97 4.32 10.04
C VAL A 42 -1.74 3.21 9.36
N LEU A 43 -1.96 3.36 8.07
CA LEU A 43 -2.73 2.44 7.24
C LEU A 43 -1.87 1.95 6.09
N ASP A 44 -1.74 0.65 5.97
CA ASP A 44 -1.12 -0.03 4.85
C ASP A 44 -2.19 -0.69 3.98
N THR A 45 -2.13 -0.47 2.67
CA THR A 45 -3.21 -0.87 1.77
C THR A 45 -3.05 -2.25 1.16
N HIS A 46 -1.94 -2.97 1.44
CA HIS A 46 -1.76 -4.30 0.86
C HIS A 46 -0.82 -5.18 1.69
N ALA A 47 -1.31 -6.36 2.07
CA ALA A 47 -0.49 -7.43 2.63
C ALA A 47 -1.11 -8.80 2.34
N ASP A 48 -0.28 -9.77 1.94
CA ASP A 48 -0.69 -11.15 1.60
C ASP A 48 -0.72 -12.09 2.81
N THR A 49 -0.83 -11.54 3.99
CA THR A 49 -0.93 -12.28 5.25
C THR A 49 -2.01 -13.39 5.23
N PRO A 50 -3.16 -13.26 4.52
CA PRO A 50 -4.12 -14.35 4.36
C PRO A 50 -3.53 -15.63 3.76
N GLN A 51 -2.51 -15.53 2.89
CA GLN A 51 -1.83 -16.72 2.34
C GLN A 51 -1.15 -17.55 3.44
N ARG A 52 -0.62 -16.87 4.48
CA ARG A 52 -0.03 -17.54 5.65
C ARG A 52 -1.09 -18.18 6.54
N LEU A 53 -2.26 -17.54 6.66
CA LEU A 53 -3.39 -18.09 7.42
C LEU A 53 -3.92 -19.40 6.82
N LEU A 54 -3.88 -19.56 5.49
CA LEU A 54 -4.28 -20.78 4.79
C LEU A 54 -3.47 -22.02 5.20
N THR A 55 -2.24 -21.85 5.70
CA THR A 55 -1.42 -22.98 6.17
C THR A 55 -2.01 -23.70 7.39
N GLY A 56 -2.88 -23.03 8.14
CA GLY A 56 -3.44 -23.55 9.40
C GLY A 56 -2.44 -23.65 10.56
N THR A 57 -1.18 -23.27 10.34
CA THR A 57 -0.10 -23.30 11.36
C THR A 57 0.29 -21.93 11.86
N PHE A 58 -0.05 -20.88 11.13
CA PHE A 58 0.23 -19.50 11.49
C PHE A 58 -0.86 -18.95 12.45
N ASP A 59 -0.43 -18.40 13.59
CA ASP A 59 -1.27 -17.72 14.57
C ASP A 59 -0.97 -16.22 14.53
N LEU A 60 -1.88 -15.43 13.96
CA LEU A 60 -1.74 -13.97 13.85
C LEU A 60 -1.52 -13.27 15.21
N GLY A 61 -1.96 -13.88 16.31
CA GLY A 61 -1.79 -13.38 17.68
C GLY A 61 -0.40 -13.55 18.25
N LYS A 62 0.48 -14.29 17.60
CA LYS A 62 1.84 -14.60 18.06
C LYS A 62 2.87 -14.06 17.10
N ARG A 63 4.00 -13.58 17.67
CA ARG A 63 5.15 -13.24 16.84
C ARG A 63 5.71 -14.49 16.19
N ASP A 64 5.68 -14.52 14.87
CA ASP A 64 6.24 -15.61 14.09
C ASP A 64 7.72 -15.35 13.79
N ALA A 65 8.51 -16.42 13.64
CA ALA A 65 9.90 -16.32 13.21
C ALA A 65 10.03 -15.88 11.74
N GLU A 66 9.00 -16.12 10.96
CA GLU A 66 8.92 -15.83 9.53
C GLU A 66 7.77 -14.87 9.23
N GLY A 67 7.82 -14.22 8.06
CA GLY A 67 6.81 -13.29 7.59
C GLY A 67 6.91 -11.89 8.20
N HIS A 68 6.02 -11.03 7.76
CA HIS A 68 6.18 -9.58 7.94
C HIS A 68 5.08 -8.98 8.82
N VAL A 69 3.92 -9.65 8.97
CA VAL A 69 2.75 -9.13 9.69
C VAL A 69 2.25 -10.14 10.72
N ASP A 70 2.15 -9.70 11.96
CA ASP A 70 1.43 -10.31 13.07
C ASP A 70 1.03 -9.22 14.08
N ILE A 71 0.10 -9.52 14.99
CA ILE A 71 -0.40 -8.52 15.95
C ILE A 71 0.73 -7.90 16.79
N PRO A 72 1.70 -8.66 17.34
CA PRO A 72 2.84 -8.09 18.05
C PRO A 72 3.63 -7.08 17.20
N ARG A 73 3.97 -7.42 15.93
CA ARG A 73 4.69 -6.52 15.02
C ARG A 73 3.88 -5.29 14.63
N MET A 74 2.58 -5.46 14.34
CA MET A 74 1.68 -4.33 14.07
C MET A 74 1.63 -3.35 15.25
N ARG A 75 1.58 -3.84 16.48
CA ARG A 75 1.63 -3.03 17.70
C ARG A 75 2.97 -2.30 17.85
N GLU A 76 4.08 -3.01 17.66
CA GLU A 76 5.45 -2.45 17.73
C GLU A 76 5.66 -1.37 16.67
N GLY A 77 5.17 -1.61 15.45
CA GLY A 77 5.27 -0.70 14.32
C GLY A 77 4.20 0.40 14.27
N GLY A 78 3.26 0.43 15.22
CA GLY A 78 2.18 1.42 15.22
C GLY A 78 1.22 1.30 14.02
N LEU A 79 1.23 0.18 13.30
CA LEU A 79 0.32 -0.12 12.21
C LEU A 79 -1.06 -0.41 12.81
N ASN A 80 -2.02 0.46 12.55
CA ASN A 80 -3.34 0.39 13.16
C ASN A 80 -4.50 0.25 12.17
N ALA A 81 -4.17 0.13 10.88
CA ALA A 81 -5.11 -0.33 9.84
C ALA A 81 -4.36 -1.06 8.73
N GLN A 82 -4.84 -2.23 8.32
CA GLN A 82 -4.23 -3.06 7.29
C GLN A 82 -5.29 -3.63 6.35
N PHE A 83 -5.07 -3.46 5.05
CA PHE A 83 -5.79 -4.25 4.05
C PHE A 83 -5.11 -5.60 3.88
N PHE A 84 -5.85 -6.67 4.11
CA PHE A 84 -5.46 -8.03 3.77
C PHE A 84 -5.90 -8.37 2.36
N SER A 85 -4.95 -8.82 1.55
CA SER A 85 -5.17 -9.25 0.17
C SER A 85 -5.85 -10.63 0.15
N ILE A 86 -6.98 -10.72 -0.51
CA ILE A 86 -7.61 -11.97 -0.93
C ILE A 86 -7.02 -12.29 -2.29
N PHE A 87 -6.03 -13.16 -2.31
CA PHE A 87 -5.27 -13.49 -3.51
C PHE A 87 -5.45 -14.95 -3.93
N ILE A 88 -5.72 -15.15 -5.20
CA ILE A 88 -5.73 -16.45 -5.88
C ILE A 88 -4.90 -16.30 -7.15
N THR A 89 -4.07 -17.28 -7.46
CA THR A 89 -3.31 -17.25 -8.72
C THR A 89 -4.22 -17.11 -9.93
N GLY A 90 -3.89 -16.23 -10.87
CA GLY A 90 -4.67 -16.00 -12.10
C GLY A 90 -4.76 -17.20 -13.04
N LYS A 91 -4.16 -18.35 -12.67
CA LYS A 91 -4.35 -19.64 -13.35
C LYS A 91 -5.61 -20.38 -12.90
N THR A 92 -6.15 -20.04 -11.74
CA THR A 92 -7.41 -20.59 -11.22
C THR A 92 -8.54 -19.69 -11.65
N LEU A 93 -9.41 -20.14 -12.53
CA LEU A 93 -10.48 -19.35 -13.15
C LEU A 93 -11.86 -19.90 -12.81
N GLY A 94 -12.88 -19.07 -13.00
CA GLY A 94 -14.30 -19.44 -12.88
C GLY A 94 -14.72 -19.80 -11.45
N PRO A 95 -15.66 -20.74 -11.26
CA PRO A 95 -16.22 -21.08 -9.95
C PRO A 95 -15.19 -21.47 -8.88
N PRO A 96 -14.09 -22.19 -9.19
CA PRO A 96 -13.04 -22.48 -8.20
C PRO A 96 -12.37 -21.22 -7.63
N ALA A 97 -12.14 -20.18 -8.45
CA ALA A 97 -11.55 -18.94 -7.98
C ALA A 97 -12.51 -18.21 -7.03
N ILE A 98 -13.80 -18.20 -7.33
CA ILE A 98 -14.84 -17.62 -6.46
C ILE A 98 -14.86 -18.36 -5.10
N GLN A 99 -14.86 -19.69 -5.12
CA GLN A 99 -14.89 -20.48 -3.89
C GLN A 99 -13.67 -20.20 -3.01
N LEU A 100 -12.46 -20.25 -3.57
CA LEU A 100 -11.24 -19.97 -2.82
C LEU A 100 -11.21 -18.53 -2.26
N ALA A 101 -11.74 -17.55 -3.01
CA ALA A 101 -11.86 -16.18 -2.51
C ALA A 101 -12.82 -16.10 -1.30
N LEU A 102 -13.95 -16.79 -1.36
CA LEU A 102 -14.89 -16.88 -0.23
C LEU A 102 -14.27 -17.57 0.98
N ASP A 103 -13.50 -18.64 0.77
CA ASP A 103 -12.79 -19.36 1.84
C ASP A 103 -11.77 -18.44 2.53
N GLN A 104 -11.00 -17.64 1.77
CA GLN A 104 -10.07 -16.66 2.34
C GLN A 104 -10.77 -15.53 3.09
N ILE A 105 -11.86 -14.99 2.53
CA ILE A 105 -12.67 -13.95 3.19
C ILE A 105 -13.19 -14.47 4.54
N ASP A 106 -13.72 -15.69 4.58
CA ASP A 106 -14.20 -16.31 5.82
C ASP A 106 -13.06 -16.50 6.81
N LEU A 107 -11.90 -16.99 6.37
CA LEU A 107 -10.71 -17.17 7.19
C LEU A 107 -10.24 -15.85 7.83
N VAL A 108 -10.18 -14.76 7.08
CA VAL A 108 -9.84 -13.43 7.62
C VAL A 108 -10.87 -13.01 8.67
N ARG A 109 -12.16 -13.17 8.40
CA ARG A 109 -13.24 -12.82 9.34
C ARG A 109 -13.18 -13.64 10.64
N GLN A 110 -12.91 -14.96 10.55
CA GLN A 110 -12.72 -15.83 11.70
C GLN A 110 -11.52 -15.38 12.54
N ASN A 111 -10.38 -15.04 11.91
CA ASN A 111 -9.20 -14.55 12.62
C ASN A 111 -9.46 -13.21 13.34
N VAL A 112 -10.16 -12.28 12.69
CA VAL A 112 -10.55 -11.01 13.33
C VAL A 112 -11.47 -11.29 14.54
N GLN A 113 -12.39 -12.22 14.44
CA GLN A 113 -13.27 -12.60 15.55
C GLN A 113 -12.49 -13.27 16.69
N GLN A 114 -11.59 -14.19 16.38
CA GLN A 114 -10.74 -14.90 17.34
C GLN A 114 -9.87 -13.91 18.13
N HIS A 115 -9.32 -12.91 17.46
CA HIS A 115 -8.48 -11.87 18.07
C HIS A 115 -9.24 -10.56 18.34
N GLY A 116 -10.55 -10.61 18.60
CA GLY A 116 -11.43 -9.45 18.75
C GLY A 116 -11.09 -8.48 19.88
N LYS A 117 -10.14 -8.83 20.77
CA LYS A 117 -9.54 -7.88 21.73
C LYS A 117 -8.59 -6.89 21.06
N ASP A 118 -7.86 -7.35 20.03
CA ASP A 118 -6.82 -6.61 19.33
C ASP A 118 -7.26 -6.10 17.97
N LEU A 119 -8.16 -6.83 17.31
CA LEU A 119 -8.59 -6.59 15.93
C LEU A 119 -10.04 -6.14 15.85
N ALA A 120 -10.38 -5.40 14.80
CA ALA A 120 -11.75 -5.11 14.39
C ALA A 120 -11.84 -5.13 12.86
N LEU A 121 -12.86 -5.80 12.30
CA LEU A 121 -13.15 -5.67 10.89
C LEU A 121 -13.66 -4.24 10.62
N ALA A 122 -13.12 -3.59 9.59
CA ALA A 122 -13.56 -2.28 9.16
C ALA A 122 -13.90 -2.29 7.67
N THR A 123 -14.90 -1.50 7.30
CA THR A 123 -15.39 -1.40 5.92
C THR A 123 -15.49 0.04 5.42
N ASN A 124 -15.18 1.01 6.26
CA ASN A 124 -15.20 2.43 5.94
C ASN A 124 -14.23 3.21 6.86
N ALA A 125 -13.99 4.47 6.54
CA ALA A 125 -13.06 5.33 7.26
C ALA A 125 -13.49 5.59 8.72
N GLU A 126 -14.80 5.67 9.00
CA GLU A 126 -15.31 5.87 10.37
C GLU A 126 -15.00 4.67 11.25
N GLU A 127 -15.17 3.45 10.74
CA GLU A 127 -14.87 2.21 11.47
C GLU A 127 -13.38 2.07 11.76
N ILE A 128 -12.50 2.51 10.84
CA ILE A 128 -11.05 2.57 11.07
C ILE A 128 -10.75 3.53 12.22
N ARG A 129 -11.30 4.75 12.20
CA ARG A 129 -11.10 5.72 13.29
C ARG A 129 -11.64 5.21 14.63
N ARG A 130 -12.78 4.52 14.62
CA ARG A 130 -13.37 3.92 15.83
C ARG A 130 -12.49 2.80 16.38
N ALA A 131 -11.97 1.90 15.52
CA ALA A 131 -11.04 0.87 15.93
C ALA A 131 -9.78 1.47 16.57
N HIS A 132 -9.19 2.48 15.92
CA HIS A 132 -8.02 3.19 16.44
C HIS A 132 -8.31 3.84 17.80
N ALA A 133 -9.44 4.54 17.97
CA ALA A 133 -9.83 5.15 19.24
C ALA A 133 -10.04 4.13 20.36
N GLN A 134 -10.39 2.89 20.03
CA GLN A 134 -10.52 1.76 20.95
C GLN A 134 -9.19 1.03 21.21
N GLY A 135 -8.09 1.49 20.62
CA GLY A 135 -6.79 0.82 20.69
C GLY A 135 -6.73 -0.50 19.94
N LYS A 136 -7.64 -0.72 18.98
CA LYS A 136 -7.66 -1.91 18.10
C LYS A 136 -7.03 -1.60 16.76
N ILE A 137 -6.60 -2.66 16.08
CA ILE A 137 -6.11 -2.63 14.70
C ILE A 137 -7.30 -2.93 13.78
N ALA A 138 -7.56 -2.03 12.83
CA ALA A 138 -8.59 -2.22 11.81
C ALA A 138 -8.08 -3.16 10.72
N ILE A 139 -8.79 -4.25 10.45
CA ILE A 139 -8.53 -5.13 9.33
C ILE A 139 -9.57 -4.87 8.25
N LEU A 140 -9.10 -4.64 7.04
CA LEU A 140 -9.90 -4.49 5.83
C LEU A 140 -9.53 -5.60 4.84
N MET A 141 -10.35 -5.79 3.81
CA MET A 141 -10.08 -6.79 2.78
C MET A 141 -10.11 -6.15 1.39
N GLY A 142 -9.14 -6.52 0.56
CA GLY A 142 -9.11 -6.23 -0.86
C GLY A 142 -8.98 -7.51 -1.66
N ILE A 143 -9.60 -7.60 -2.83
CA ILE A 143 -9.41 -8.70 -3.77
C ILE A 143 -8.31 -8.33 -4.75
N GLU A 144 -7.32 -9.21 -4.91
CA GLU A 144 -6.22 -9.00 -5.82
C GLU A 144 -6.35 -9.88 -7.07
N GLY A 145 -7.07 -9.35 -8.06
CA GLY A 145 -7.30 -9.97 -9.35
C GLY A 145 -8.77 -10.13 -9.69
N GLY A 146 -9.21 -9.47 -10.77
CA GLY A 146 -10.61 -9.44 -11.21
C GLY A 146 -11.16 -10.79 -11.70
N HIS A 147 -10.28 -11.76 -12.03
CA HIS A 147 -10.69 -13.12 -12.38
C HIS A 147 -11.51 -13.80 -11.28
N MET A 148 -11.37 -13.36 -10.02
CA MET A 148 -12.13 -13.91 -8.88
C MET A 148 -13.62 -13.59 -8.91
N ILE A 149 -14.10 -12.71 -9.82
CA ILE A 149 -15.56 -12.57 -10.03
C ILE A 149 -16.13 -13.65 -10.97
N GLY A 150 -15.28 -14.47 -11.63
CA GLY A 150 -15.73 -15.53 -12.54
C GLY A 150 -16.62 -15.03 -13.67
N ASN A 151 -16.37 -13.80 -14.16
CA ASN A 151 -17.19 -13.08 -15.15
C ASN A 151 -18.67 -12.88 -14.75
N ASP A 152 -18.95 -12.94 -13.45
CA ASP A 152 -20.27 -12.67 -12.90
C ASP A 152 -20.26 -11.36 -12.09
N ILE A 153 -20.81 -10.30 -12.68
CA ILE A 153 -20.85 -8.97 -12.04
C ILE A 153 -21.58 -8.96 -10.69
N ARG A 154 -22.43 -9.96 -10.43
CA ARG A 154 -23.13 -10.10 -9.13
C ARG A 154 -22.15 -10.35 -7.98
N MET A 155 -21.00 -10.94 -8.28
CA MET A 155 -19.97 -11.22 -7.27
C MET A 155 -19.40 -9.96 -6.63
N ILE A 156 -19.40 -8.82 -7.32
CA ILE A 156 -18.99 -7.53 -6.75
C ILE A 156 -19.90 -7.17 -5.57
N ARG A 157 -21.22 -7.37 -5.70
CA ARG A 157 -22.17 -7.13 -4.60
C ARG A 157 -21.98 -8.11 -3.44
N VAL A 158 -21.73 -9.38 -3.78
CA VAL A 158 -21.48 -10.42 -2.75
C VAL A 158 -20.21 -10.08 -1.97
N TYR A 159 -19.11 -9.76 -2.64
CA TYR A 159 -17.86 -9.41 -1.99
C TYR A 159 -17.95 -8.12 -1.16
N SER A 160 -18.63 -7.08 -1.69
CA SER A 160 -18.90 -5.86 -0.92
C SER A 160 -19.71 -6.14 0.35
N ALA A 161 -20.75 -6.97 0.27
CA ALA A 161 -21.56 -7.38 1.42
C ALA A 161 -20.76 -8.18 2.46
N LEU A 162 -19.74 -8.92 2.03
CA LEU A 162 -18.82 -9.64 2.90
C LEU A 162 -17.72 -8.77 3.52
N GLY A 163 -17.61 -7.51 3.09
CA GLY A 163 -16.69 -6.51 3.66
C GLY A 163 -15.46 -6.21 2.82
N VAL A 164 -15.38 -6.70 1.58
CA VAL A 164 -14.30 -6.30 0.64
C VAL A 164 -14.47 -4.85 0.23
N ARG A 165 -13.39 -4.08 0.19
CA ARG A 165 -13.43 -2.64 -0.08
C ARG A 165 -12.57 -2.15 -1.23
N TYR A 166 -11.74 -3.01 -1.82
CA TYR A 166 -11.19 -2.77 -3.16
C TYR A 166 -11.12 -4.07 -3.96
N MET A 167 -11.00 -3.95 -5.27
CA MET A 167 -10.62 -5.03 -6.16
C MET A 167 -9.63 -4.52 -7.20
N THR A 168 -8.49 -5.21 -7.32
CA THR A 168 -7.51 -5.02 -8.39
C THR A 168 -8.06 -5.64 -9.67
N LEU A 169 -8.08 -4.87 -10.78
CA LEU A 169 -8.80 -5.29 -11.99
C LEU A 169 -8.15 -6.46 -12.72
N ALA A 170 -6.83 -6.63 -12.61
CA ALA A 170 -6.08 -7.77 -13.12
C ALA A 170 -4.85 -7.98 -12.24
N HIS A 171 -4.24 -9.17 -12.22
CA HIS A 171 -2.98 -9.44 -11.52
C HIS A 171 -1.83 -9.64 -12.53
N PHE A 172 -0.99 -10.68 -12.42
CA PHE A 172 0.12 -10.92 -13.36
C PHE A 172 -0.33 -11.42 -14.74
N TYR A 173 -1.55 -11.91 -14.85
CA TYR A 173 -2.16 -12.40 -16.10
C TYR A 173 -3.35 -11.51 -16.46
N ASN A 174 -3.63 -11.40 -17.77
CA ASN A 174 -4.87 -10.78 -18.22
C ASN A 174 -6.06 -11.55 -17.68
N ASP A 175 -7.10 -10.82 -17.28
CA ASP A 175 -8.41 -11.38 -17.11
C ASP A 175 -9.15 -11.45 -18.47
N GLU A 176 -10.34 -12.04 -18.52
CA GLU A 176 -11.14 -12.06 -19.74
C GLU A 176 -11.65 -10.66 -20.15
N TRP A 177 -11.43 -9.65 -19.31
CA TRP A 177 -11.98 -8.31 -19.50
C TRP A 177 -11.04 -7.15 -19.16
N ALA A 178 -9.82 -7.40 -18.68
CA ALA A 178 -8.83 -6.41 -18.33
C ALA A 178 -7.41 -6.91 -18.64
N ASP A 179 -6.57 -6.06 -19.22
CA ASP A 179 -5.18 -6.35 -19.48
C ASP A 179 -4.29 -6.04 -18.27
N SER A 180 -3.40 -6.98 -17.95
CA SER A 180 -2.31 -6.84 -16.97
C SER A 180 -1.11 -6.10 -17.56
N SER A 181 -0.29 -5.48 -16.69
CA SER A 181 0.96 -4.82 -17.07
C SER A 181 2.09 -5.79 -17.43
N THR A 182 1.97 -7.05 -17.01
CA THR A 182 3.02 -8.08 -17.14
C THR A 182 2.67 -9.17 -18.15
N ASP A 183 1.48 -9.12 -18.74
CA ASP A 183 1.05 -10.05 -19.79
C ASP A 183 0.97 -9.35 -21.16
N LYS A 184 0.85 -10.15 -22.21
CA LYS A 184 0.69 -9.60 -23.57
C LYS A 184 -0.71 -9.00 -23.71
N PRO A 185 -0.84 -7.76 -24.23
CA PRO A 185 -2.14 -7.14 -24.42
C PRO A 185 -3.10 -8.04 -25.21
N ALA A 186 -4.28 -8.33 -24.65
CA ALA A 186 -5.33 -9.15 -25.25
C ALA A 186 -6.56 -8.34 -25.65
N HIS A 187 -6.90 -7.30 -24.88
CA HIS A 187 -8.12 -6.52 -25.00
C HIS A 187 -7.86 -5.04 -25.36
N ASN A 188 -6.59 -4.63 -25.38
CA ASN A 188 -6.20 -3.21 -25.47
C ASN A 188 -6.90 -2.37 -24.39
N GLY A 189 -6.78 -2.83 -23.13
CA GLY A 189 -7.33 -2.20 -21.94
C GLY A 189 -8.53 -2.95 -21.36
N LEU A 190 -9.60 -2.21 -21.00
CA LEU A 190 -10.86 -2.79 -20.52
C LEU A 190 -11.79 -3.13 -21.69
N THR A 191 -12.39 -4.35 -21.64
CA THR A 191 -13.53 -4.68 -22.50
C THR A 191 -14.78 -3.89 -22.07
N HIS A 192 -15.88 -4.01 -22.83
CA HIS A 192 -17.16 -3.45 -22.43
C HIS A 192 -17.61 -3.97 -21.04
N PHE A 193 -17.45 -5.28 -20.80
CA PHE A 193 -17.75 -5.89 -19.50
C PHE A 193 -16.85 -5.33 -18.39
N GLY A 194 -15.54 -5.16 -18.63
CA GLY A 194 -14.63 -4.54 -17.67
C GLY A 194 -15.05 -3.12 -17.26
N LYS A 195 -15.57 -2.33 -18.22
CA LYS A 195 -16.15 -1.01 -17.93
C LYS A 195 -17.41 -1.09 -17.07
N GLU A 196 -18.27 -2.11 -17.26
CA GLU A 196 -19.42 -2.37 -16.39
C GLU A 196 -19.00 -2.79 -14.98
N VAL A 197 -17.94 -3.61 -14.85
CA VAL A 197 -17.33 -3.98 -13.57
C VAL A 197 -16.93 -2.74 -12.81
N VAL A 198 -16.18 -1.80 -13.41
CA VAL A 198 -15.77 -0.53 -12.77
C VAL A 198 -17.00 0.27 -12.30
N ARG A 199 -18.06 0.37 -13.12
CA ARG A 199 -19.28 1.07 -12.73
C ARG A 199 -19.99 0.40 -11.56
N GLU A 200 -20.03 -0.95 -11.54
CA GLU A 200 -20.63 -1.69 -10.43
C GLU A 200 -19.81 -1.54 -9.14
N MET A 201 -18.48 -1.59 -9.22
CA MET A 201 -17.60 -1.32 -8.06
C MET A 201 -17.92 0.05 -7.45
N ASN A 202 -18.06 1.09 -8.29
CA ASN A 202 -18.42 2.43 -7.80
C ASN A 202 -19.77 2.45 -7.09
N ARG A 203 -20.78 1.68 -7.57
CA ARG A 203 -22.10 1.57 -6.92
C ARG A 203 -22.05 0.84 -5.59
N GLN A 204 -21.11 -0.10 -5.43
CA GLN A 204 -21.00 -0.96 -4.26
C GLN A 204 -20.01 -0.44 -3.21
N ASP A 205 -19.54 0.81 -3.32
CA ASP A 205 -18.49 1.37 -2.46
C ASP A 205 -17.25 0.48 -2.38
N MET A 206 -16.85 -0.03 -3.53
CA MET A 206 -15.65 -0.83 -3.72
C MET A 206 -14.67 -0.01 -4.54
N LEU A 207 -13.52 0.35 -3.96
CA LEU A 207 -12.47 1.10 -4.63
C LEU A 207 -11.92 0.31 -5.81
N VAL A 208 -11.75 1.00 -6.94
CA VAL A 208 -11.12 0.42 -8.13
C VAL A 208 -9.62 0.55 -7.95
N ASP A 209 -8.95 -0.58 -7.81
CA ASP A 209 -7.50 -0.65 -7.67
C ASP A 209 -6.86 -0.93 -9.03
N ILE A 210 -5.88 -0.07 -9.37
CA ILE A 210 -5.17 -0.12 -10.66
C ILE A 210 -3.74 -0.66 -10.52
N SER A 211 -3.37 -1.20 -9.36
CA SER A 211 -2.13 -1.96 -9.26
C SER A 211 -2.17 -3.14 -10.24
N HIS A 212 -1.05 -3.56 -10.76
CA HIS A 212 -0.90 -4.64 -11.74
C HIS A 212 -1.43 -4.39 -13.16
N VAL A 213 -2.35 -3.45 -13.37
CA VAL A 213 -3.00 -3.31 -14.68
C VAL A 213 -2.11 -2.66 -15.74
N SER A 214 -2.37 -2.93 -17.01
CA SER A 214 -1.68 -2.25 -18.11
C SER A 214 -1.98 -0.75 -18.09
N ASP A 215 -1.08 0.06 -18.69
CA ASP A 215 -1.29 1.51 -18.81
C ASP A 215 -2.65 1.80 -19.47
N LYS A 216 -3.03 1.02 -20.49
CA LYS A 216 -4.31 1.22 -21.19
C LYS A 216 -5.50 0.89 -20.30
N THR A 217 -5.43 -0.19 -19.51
CA THR A 217 -6.47 -0.54 -18.52
C THR A 217 -6.62 0.57 -17.47
N PHE A 218 -5.51 1.15 -17.02
CA PHE A 218 -5.53 2.30 -16.10
C PHE A 218 -6.32 3.48 -16.71
N TYR A 219 -5.99 3.89 -17.95
CA TYR A 219 -6.67 5.03 -18.57
C TYR A 219 -8.17 4.74 -18.83
N ASP A 220 -8.53 3.52 -19.23
CA ASP A 220 -9.91 3.12 -19.39
C ASP A 220 -10.69 3.14 -18.07
N ALA A 221 -10.08 2.65 -16.98
CA ALA A 221 -10.68 2.70 -15.64
C ALA A 221 -10.87 4.15 -15.18
N LEU A 222 -9.86 5.01 -15.40
CA LEU A 222 -9.90 6.43 -15.06
C LEU A 222 -11.01 7.21 -15.82
N GLU A 223 -11.26 6.83 -17.07
CA GLU A 223 -12.34 7.41 -17.90
C GLU A 223 -13.72 7.03 -17.34
N VAL A 224 -13.89 5.79 -16.92
CA VAL A 224 -15.18 5.21 -16.54
C VAL A 224 -15.55 5.47 -15.09
N SER A 225 -14.56 5.49 -14.19
CA SER A 225 -14.81 5.61 -12.76
C SER A 225 -15.29 6.99 -12.36
N ARG A 226 -16.34 7.04 -11.54
CA ARG A 226 -16.84 8.24 -10.87
C ARG A 226 -16.17 8.47 -9.52
N VAL A 227 -15.58 7.43 -8.96
CA VAL A 227 -14.86 7.43 -7.68
C VAL A 227 -13.36 7.57 -7.97
N PRO A 228 -12.59 8.29 -7.14
CA PRO A 228 -11.14 8.31 -7.29
C PRO A 228 -10.55 6.89 -7.28
N LEU A 229 -9.63 6.62 -8.20
CA LEU A 229 -8.92 5.34 -8.25
C LEU A 229 -7.83 5.27 -7.18
N ILE A 230 -7.45 4.05 -6.82
CA ILE A 230 -6.26 3.79 -6.01
C ILE A 230 -5.28 2.91 -6.77
N ALA A 231 -3.98 3.10 -6.52
CA ALA A 231 -2.98 2.07 -6.72
C ALA A 231 -2.62 1.54 -5.34
N SER A 232 -3.14 0.38 -4.96
CA SER A 232 -3.00 -0.17 -3.60
C SER A 232 -1.55 -0.47 -3.24
N HIS A 233 -0.71 -0.83 -4.24
CA HIS A 233 0.71 -1.13 -4.09
C HIS A 233 1.44 -1.00 -5.44
N SER A 234 1.89 0.21 -5.77
CA SER A 234 2.67 0.51 -6.97
C SER A 234 3.80 1.49 -6.66
N SER A 235 4.83 1.53 -7.50
CA SER A 235 5.97 2.42 -7.31
C SER A 235 6.17 3.34 -8.53
N VAL A 236 7.24 4.16 -8.56
CA VAL A 236 7.46 5.19 -9.57
C VAL A 236 8.32 4.65 -10.71
N ARG A 237 7.79 4.65 -11.94
CA ARG A 237 8.49 4.13 -13.14
C ARG A 237 9.72 4.95 -13.51
N ALA A 238 9.73 6.23 -13.20
CA ALA A 238 10.90 7.08 -13.42
C ALA A 238 12.12 6.72 -12.54
N ILE A 239 11.90 6.02 -11.42
CA ILE A 239 12.96 5.55 -10.50
C ILE A 239 13.35 4.11 -10.82
N SER A 240 12.38 3.22 -11.04
CA SER A 240 12.62 1.85 -11.50
C SER A 240 11.68 1.54 -12.67
N ASN A 241 12.24 1.35 -13.85
CA ASN A 241 11.50 1.19 -15.11
C ASN A 241 10.84 -0.20 -15.21
N HIS A 242 10.00 -0.50 -14.25
CA HIS A 242 9.22 -1.74 -14.21
C HIS A 242 7.78 -1.50 -14.70
N PRO A 243 7.15 -2.41 -15.49
CA PRO A 243 5.77 -2.22 -15.97
C PRO A 243 4.74 -2.14 -14.84
N ARG A 244 5.02 -2.70 -13.67
CA ARG A 244 4.19 -2.57 -12.45
C ARG A 244 4.18 -1.17 -11.86
N ASN A 245 5.15 -0.33 -12.22
CA ASN A 245 5.28 1.03 -11.71
C ASN A 245 4.52 2.04 -12.59
N MET A 246 4.02 3.09 -11.95
CA MET A 246 3.28 4.16 -12.63
C MET A 246 4.22 5.19 -13.25
N SER A 247 3.92 5.61 -14.48
CA SER A 247 4.61 6.74 -15.10
C SER A 247 4.21 8.07 -14.47
N ASP A 248 5.04 9.11 -14.63
CA ASP A 248 4.74 10.45 -14.13
C ASP A 248 3.41 10.99 -14.66
N ASP A 249 3.05 10.67 -15.91
CA ASP A 249 1.78 11.11 -16.50
C ASP A 249 0.59 10.38 -15.87
N MET A 250 0.72 9.07 -15.59
CA MET A 250 -0.30 8.32 -14.86
C MET A 250 -0.49 8.89 -13.45
N ILE A 251 0.60 9.20 -12.73
CA ILE A 251 0.54 9.79 -11.39
C ILE A 251 -0.17 11.15 -11.42
N LYS A 252 0.15 12.01 -12.37
CA LYS A 252 -0.48 13.33 -12.54
C LYS A 252 -1.99 13.23 -12.78
N VAL A 253 -2.43 12.34 -13.69
CA VAL A 253 -3.85 12.22 -13.99
C VAL A 253 -4.63 11.50 -12.89
N LEU A 254 -4.01 10.54 -12.19
CA LEU A 254 -4.57 9.92 -10.98
C LEU A 254 -4.83 10.99 -9.91
N ALA A 255 -3.82 11.83 -9.62
CA ALA A 255 -3.91 12.92 -8.65
C ALA A 255 -4.97 13.95 -9.05
N ALA A 256 -5.03 14.35 -10.32
CA ALA A 256 -6.01 15.30 -10.84
C ALA A 256 -7.47 14.81 -10.67
N LYS A 257 -7.67 13.49 -10.56
CA LYS A 257 -8.96 12.85 -10.26
C LYS A 257 -9.17 12.56 -8.77
N GLY A 258 -8.28 13.04 -7.89
CA GLY A 258 -8.37 12.85 -6.44
C GLY A 258 -7.87 11.48 -5.94
N GLY A 259 -7.31 10.67 -6.81
CA GLY A 259 -6.81 9.33 -6.47
C GLY A 259 -5.53 9.36 -5.64
N VAL A 260 -5.07 8.18 -5.22
CA VAL A 260 -3.88 8.00 -4.39
C VAL A 260 -3.07 6.79 -4.83
N MET A 261 -1.75 6.94 -4.83
CA MET A 261 -0.79 5.88 -5.10
C MET A 261 -0.12 5.48 -3.78
N GLN A 262 -0.15 4.19 -3.48
CA GLN A 262 0.49 3.63 -2.29
C GLN A 262 1.80 2.95 -2.73
N ILE A 263 2.91 3.31 -2.08
CA ILE A 263 4.24 2.84 -2.48
C ILE A 263 4.42 1.37 -2.10
N ASN A 264 4.71 0.54 -3.10
CA ASN A 264 5.09 -0.85 -2.94
C ASN A 264 6.56 -0.95 -2.49
N TYR A 265 6.89 -1.94 -1.63
CA TYR A 265 8.24 -2.09 -1.05
C TYR A 265 9.06 -3.18 -1.73
N GLU A 266 8.52 -3.87 -2.73
CA GLU A 266 9.24 -4.91 -3.46
C GLU A 266 10.48 -4.32 -4.19
N ARG A 267 11.61 -5.00 -4.09
CA ARG A 267 12.94 -4.52 -4.49
C ARG A 267 13.04 -4.19 -5.97
N ASN A 268 12.44 -5.00 -6.87
CA ASN A 268 12.43 -4.73 -8.31
C ASN A 268 11.67 -3.43 -8.66
N TYR A 269 10.66 -3.08 -7.83
CA TYR A 269 9.86 -1.88 -8.07
C TYR A 269 10.51 -0.64 -7.47
N LEU A 270 11.39 -0.82 -6.45
CA LEU A 270 12.08 0.26 -5.77
C LEU A 270 13.43 0.65 -6.43
N SER A 271 14.13 -0.31 -7.05
CA SER A 271 15.50 -0.10 -7.51
C SER A 271 15.72 -0.55 -8.95
N GLU A 272 16.09 0.37 -9.84
CA GLU A 272 16.46 0.07 -11.22
C GLU A 272 17.72 -0.80 -11.31
N GLU A 273 18.67 -0.60 -10.39
CA GLU A 273 19.88 -1.42 -10.30
C GLU A 273 19.52 -2.87 -9.97
N TYR A 274 18.66 -3.09 -8.95
CA TYR A 274 18.20 -4.42 -8.59
C TYR A 274 17.41 -5.06 -9.73
N ARG A 275 16.46 -4.34 -10.32
CA ARG A 275 15.64 -4.82 -11.45
C ARG A 275 16.51 -5.29 -12.63
N THR A 276 17.56 -4.50 -12.94
CA THR A 276 18.46 -4.85 -14.03
C THR A 276 19.30 -6.09 -13.70
N ALA A 277 19.81 -6.18 -12.47
CA ALA A 277 20.56 -7.34 -12.00
C ALA A 277 19.67 -8.59 -11.96
N PHE A 278 18.42 -8.46 -11.46
CA PHE A 278 17.46 -9.55 -11.41
C PHE A 278 17.12 -10.06 -12.82
N ALA A 279 16.90 -9.17 -13.78
CA ALA A 279 16.68 -9.55 -15.19
C ALA A 279 17.85 -10.33 -15.79
N ALA A 280 19.08 -10.03 -15.36
CA ALA A 280 20.27 -10.77 -15.84
C ALA A 280 20.35 -12.20 -15.31
N VAL A 281 19.76 -12.48 -14.14
CA VAL A 281 19.72 -13.83 -13.53
C VAL A 281 18.37 -14.53 -13.71
N ALA A 282 17.39 -13.90 -14.37
CA ALA A 282 16.02 -14.41 -14.50
C ALA A 282 15.93 -15.85 -15.06
N GLY A 283 16.81 -16.21 -16.00
CA GLY A 283 16.87 -17.57 -16.53
C GLY A 283 17.35 -18.61 -15.50
N ASP A 284 18.19 -18.23 -14.55
CA ASP A 284 18.62 -19.09 -13.44
C ASP A 284 17.48 -19.20 -12.42
N VAL A 285 16.83 -18.08 -12.10
CA VAL A 285 15.67 -18.02 -11.20
C VAL A 285 14.54 -18.90 -11.71
N SER A 286 14.13 -18.76 -12.98
CA SER A 286 13.05 -19.58 -13.57
C SER A 286 13.32 -21.08 -13.50
N ARG A 287 14.58 -21.50 -13.70
CA ARG A 287 14.96 -22.92 -13.54
C ARG A 287 14.83 -23.40 -12.09
N MET A 288 15.15 -22.54 -11.14
CA MET A 288 15.00 -22.84 -9.71
C MET A 288 13.53 -22.87 -9.28
N GLU A 289 12.71 -21.94 -9.77
CA GLU A 289 11.26 -21.95 -9.54
C GLU A 289 10.58 -23.22 -10.04
N GLU A 290 10.96 -23.72 -11.22
CA GLU A 290 10.48 -25.01 -11.71
C GLU A 290 10.87 -26.18 -10.79
N LYS A 291 12.07 -26.11 -10.20
CA LYS A 291 12.52 -27.09 -9.20
C LYS A 291 11.69 -26.97 -7.92
N PHE A 292 11.46 -25.74 -7.42
CA PHE A 292 10.64 -25.49 -6.22
C PHE A 292 9.22 -26.01 -6.42
N LYS A 293 8.60 -25.78 -7.57
CA LYS A 293 7.27 -26.33 -7.90
C LYS A 293 7.23 -27.86 -7.87
N LYS A 294 8.32 -28.52 -8.30
CA LYS A 294 8.41 -29.97 -8.20
C LYS A 294 8.58 -30.46 -6.75
N GLU A 295 9.29 -29.74 -5.93
CA GLU A 295 9.55 -30.06 -4.52
C GLU A 295 8.36 -29.71 -3.61
N CYS A 296 7.72 -28.56 -3.83
CA CYS A 296 6.64 -28.02 -3.01
C CYS A 296 5.24 -28.38 -3.51
N GLY A 297 5.08 -28.82 -4.78
CA GLY A 297 3.77 -29.01 -5.39
C GLY A 297 3.01 -27.67 -5.51
N ASP A 298 1.76 -27.67 -5.04
CA ASP A 298 0.89 -26.49 -5.06
C ASP A 298 0.95 -25.68 -3.73
N ASP A 299 1.92 -25.98 -2.85
CA ASP A 299 2.11 -25.23 -1.60
C ASP A 299 2.82 -23.90 -1.88
N ASN A 300 2.03 -22.83 -2.04
CA ASN A 300 2.53 -21.48 -2.30
C ASN A 300 3.44 -20.95 -1.18
N VAL A 301 3.23 -21.37 0.08
CA VAL A 301 4.09 -20.96 1.20
C VAL A 301 5.46 -21.61 1.11
N CYS A 302 5.50 -22.90 0.74
CA CYS A 302 6.76 -23.59 0.49
C CYS A 302 7.52 -22.93 -0.68
N ILE A 303 6.85 -22.63 -1.78
CA ILE A 303 7.43 -21.97 -2.96
C ILE A 303 7.99 -20.60 -2.56
N GLY A 304 7.22 -19.74 -1.91
CA GLY A 304 7.66 -18.40 -1.48
C GLY A 304 8.88 -18.44 -0.56
N LYS A 305 8.93 -19.39 0.40
CA LYS A 305 10.13 -19.60 1.24
C LYS A 305 11.36 -19.99 0.44
N ALA A 306 11.19 -20.80 -0.61
CA ALA A 306 12.29 -21.23 -1.48
C ALA A 306 12.78 -20.04 -2.33
N GLU A 307 11.90 -19.19 -2.82
CA GLU A 307 12.21 -17.98 -3.58
C GLU A 307 12.98 -16.97 -2.72
N ILE A 308 12.52 -16.68 -1.51
CA ILE A 308 13.22 -15.80 -0.54
C ILE A 308 14.64 -16.34 -0.25
N ARG A 309 14.78 -17.66 -0.09
CA ARG A 309 16.10 -18.28 0.13
C ARG A 309 17.01 -18.08 -1.08
N LEU A 310 16.51 -18.29 -2.28
CA LEU A 310 17.25 -18.11 -3.52
C LEU A 310 17.73 -16.64 -3.66
N GLU A 311 16.90 -15.68 -3.41
CA GLU A 311 17.28 -14.27 -3.47
C GLU A 311 18.37 -13.92 -2.45
N LYS A 312 18.27 -14.42 -1.22
CA LYS A 312 19.33 -14.27 -0.21
C LYS A 312 20.65 -14.91 -0.65
N GLU A 313 20.61 -16.07 -1.29
CA GLU A 313 21.80 -16.72 -1.85
C GLU A 313 22.40 -15.90 -3.00
N LEU A 314 21.57 -15.40 -3.90
CA LEU A 314 22.01 -14.55 -5.02
C LEU A 314 22.61 -13.21 -4.54
N THR A 315 21.99 -12.59 -3.53
CA THR A 315 22.51 -11.35 -2.89
C THR A 315 23.83 -11.64 -2.17
N GLY A 316 23.90 -12.71 -1.37
CA GLY A 316 25.12 -13.12 -0.70
C GLY A 316 26.27 -13.50 -1.64
N ALA A 317 25.95 -13.95 -2.85
CA ALA A 317 26.93 -14.22 -3.92
C ALA A 317 27.30 -12.96 -4.73
N GLY A 318 26.75 -11.78 -4.40
CA GLY A 318 26.98 -10.53 -5.12
C GLY A 318 26.37 -10.46 -6.51
N LYS A 319 25.39 -11.35 -6.81
CA LYS A 319 24.65 -11.34 -8.08
C LYS A 319 23.48 -10.34 -8.07
N LEU A 320 22.88 -10.12 -6.91
CA LEU A 320 21.85 -9.12 -6.69
C LEU A 320 22.37 -8.04 -5.73
N PRO A 321 22.15 -6.75 -5.99
CA PRO A 321 22.53 -5.67 -5.08
C PRO A 321 21.59 -5.62 -3.86
N HIS A 322 22.09 -5.06 -2.76
CA HIS A 322 21.27 -4.69 -1.62
C HIS A 322 20.37 -3.50 -1.98
N VAL A 323 19.12 -3.52 -1.53
CA VAL A 323 18.17 -2.42 -1.70
C VAL A 323 17.82 -1.86 -0.32
N SER A 324 18.28 -0.64 -0.04
CA SER A 324 17.96 0.03 1.21
C SER A 324 16.49 0.51 1.25
N TRP A 325 15.88 0.44 2.42
CA TRP A 325 14.51 0.92 2.65
C TRP A 325 14.33 2.43 2.37
N GLU A 326 15.39 3.23 2.39
CA GLU A 326 15.32 4.65 2.03
C GLU A 326 14.85 4.86 0.58
N LYS A 327 14.90 3.83 -0.27
CA LYS A 327 14.28 3.87 -1.59
C LYS A 327 12.78 4.15 -1.53
N ILE A 328 12.06 3.65 -0.52
CA ILE A 328 10.65 3.97 -0.29
C ILE A 328 10.48 5.50 -0.18
N ILE A 329 11.38 6.14 0.58
CA ILE A 329 11.34 7.60 0.76
C ILE A 329 11.65 8.35 -0.54
N GLU A 330 12.54 7.82 -1.40
CA GLU A 330 12.81 8.41 -2.71
C GLU A 330 11.56 8.38 -3.60
N HIS A 331 10.80 7.29 -3.57
CA HIS A 331 9.52 7.17 -4.30
C HIS A 331 8.45 8.12 -3.76
N ILE A 332 8.30 8.22 -2.43
CA ILE A 332 7.39 9.19 -1.78
C ILE A 332 7.77 10.62 -2.20
N ASP A 333 9.05 11.00 -2.09
CA ASP A 333 9.56 12.32 -2.49
C ASP A 333 9.27 12.63 -3.96
N HIS A 334 9.39 11.65 -4.85
CA HIS A 334 9.12 11.84 -6.27
C HIS A 334 7.65 12.20 -6.50
N VAL A 335 6.73 11.42 -5.91
CA VAL A 335 5.28 11.68 -6.03
C VAL A 335 4.93 13.03 -5.41
N VAL A 336 5.46 13.35 -4.22
CA VAL A 336 5.20 14.64 -3.56
C VAL A 336 5.71 15.82 -4.38
N ARG A 337 6.90 15.72 -4.99
CA ARG A 337 7.39 16.77 -5.89
C ARG A 337 6.54 16.93 -7.15
N LEU A 338 5.93 15.84 -7.62
CA LEU A 338 5.17 15.83 -8.86
C LEU A 338 3.74 16.35 -8.68
N VAL A 339 3.06 15.97 -7.60
CA VAL A 339 1.61 16.20 -7.41
C VAL A 339 1.21 16.62 -5.99
N GLY A 340 2.17 16.79 -5.08
CA GLY A 340 1.91 17.13 -3.69
C GLY A 340 1.69 15.92 -2.77
N PRO A 341 1.64 16.15 -1.44
CA PRO A 341 1.58 15.08 -0.44
C PRO A 341 0.20 14.41 -0.34
N ASP A 342 -0.84 14.94 -0.97
CA ASP A 342 -2.22 14.45 -0.87
C ASP A 342 -2.49 13.16 -1.69
N HIS A 343 -1.50 12.67 -2.46
CA HIS A 343 -1.70 11.65 -3.47
C HIS A 343 -0.75 10.44 -3.33
N VAL A 344 -0.10 10.28 -2.19
CA VAL A 344 0.82 9.18 -1.90
C VAL A 344 0.57 8.60 -0.51
N GLY A 345 0.89 7.31 -0.33
CA GLY A 345 0.79 6.61 0.94
C GLY A 345 1.57 5.29 0.96
N LEU A 346 1.16 4.36 1.82
CA LEU A 346 1.86 3.11 2.12
C LEU A 346 1.07 1.90 1.60
N GLY A 347 1.72 1.05 0.80
CA GLY A 347 1.14 -0.18 0.27
C GLY A 347 2.25 -1.22 0.15
N SER A 348 2.65 -1.79 1.26
CA SER A 348 3.92 -2.47 1.46
C SER A 348 4.11 -3.73 0.62
N ASP A 349 3.05 -4.46 0.36
CA ASP A 349 3.11 -5.81 -0.19
C ASP A 349 3.74 -6.82 0.80
N PHE A 350 3.57 -6.59 2.10
CA PHE A 350 4.03 -7.49 3.15
C PHE A 350 3.45 -8.90 2.98
N ASP A 351 4.26 -9.91 3.27
CA ASP A 351 3.96 -11.33 3.11
C ASP A 351 3.76 -11.79 1.65
N GLY A 352 3.78 -10.87 0.65
CA GLY A 352 3.68 -11.15 -0.79
C GLY A 352 4.95 -10.85 -1.57
N ALA A 353 5.88 -10.05 -1.01
CA ALA A 353 7.08 -9.62 -1.68
C ALA A 353 8.31 -9.62 -0.76
N ASP A 354 9.51 -9.51 -1.36
CA ASP A 354 10.75 -9.35 -0.63
C ASP A 354 10.99 -7.90 -0.21
N MET A 355 11.16 -7.72 1.09
CA MET A 355 11.30 -6.40 1.68
C MET A 355 12.72 -5.85 1.55
N PRO A 356 12.87 -4.52 1.41
CA PRO A 356 14.17 -3.87 1.36
C PRO A 356 14.89 -3.96 2.71
N ASP A 357 16.23 -3.91 2.66
CA ASP A 357 17.07 -3.99 3.84
C ASP A 357 16.79 -2.84 4.82
N GLY A 358 16.53 -3.19 6.05
CA GLY A 358 16.23 -2.25 7.14
C GLY A 358 14.75 -1.97 7.35
N LEU A 359 13.84 -2.53 6.50
CA LEU A 359 12.39 -2.51 6.69
C LEU A 359 11.82 -3.90 6.38
N GLU A 360 12.31 -4.90 7.08
CA GLU A 360 12.02 -6.32 6.85
C GLU A 360 10.59 -6.71 7.26
N ASP A 361 9.95 -5.95 8.13
CA ASP A 361 8.58 -6.22 8.60
C ASP A 361 7.88 -4.94 9.08
N CYS A 362 6.58 -5.04 9.36
CA CYS A 362 5.77 -3.89 9.76
C CYS A 362 6.19 -3.23 11.10
N SER A 363 7.01 -3.87 11.94
CA SER A 363 7.53 -3.27 13.17
C SER A 363 8.49 -2.10 12.89
N LYS A 364 8.98 -1.97 11.66
CA LYS A 364 9.94 -0.94 11.24
C LYS A 364 9.30 0.31 10.63
N LEU A 365 7.99 0.36 10.49
CA LEU A 365 7.27 1.50 9.88
C LEU A 365 7.57 2.86 10.52
N PRO A 366 7.87 3.00 11.83
CA PRO A 366 8.24 4.28 12.42
C PRO A 366 9.44 4.96 11.75
N LYS A 367 10.35 4.20 11.11
CA LYS A 367 11.48 4.74 10.35
C LYS A 367 11.04 5.65 9.20
N ILE A 368 9.92 5.33 8.54
CA ILE A 368 9.36 6.15 7.45
C ILE A 368 8.99 7.53 7.99
N THR A 369 8.29 7.60 9.12
CA THR A 369 7.90 8.86 9.75
C THR A 369 9.12 9.69 10.14
N GLU A 370 10.14 9.06 10.73
CA GLU A 370 11.38 9.73 11.10
C GLU A 370 12.10 10.29 9.86
N ALA A 371 12.22 9.50 8.80
CA ALA A 371 12.87 9.94 7.57
C ALA A 371 12.15 11.12 6.91
N LEU A 372 10.81 11.11 6.87
CA LEU A 372 10.02 12.22 6.34
C LEU A 372 10.18 13.49 7.18
N LEU A 373 10.19 13.38 8.53
CA LEU A 373 10.47 14.53 9.40
C LEU A 373 11.88 15.09 9.18
N ARG A 374 12.90 14.22 9.07
CA ARG A 374 14.30 14.63 8.78
C ARG A 374 14.43 15.32 7.43
N LYS A 375 13.58 14.98 6.46
CA LYS A 375 13.51 15.65 5.15
C LYS A 375 12.73 16.97 5.16
N GLY A 376 12.12 17.34 6.31
CA GLY A 376 11.42 18.61 6.48
C GLY A 376 9.94 18.59 6.10
N TYR A 377 9.34 17.40 5.94
CA TYR A 377 7.89 17.30 5.78
C TYR A 377 7.15 17.85 7.00
N SER A 378 6.03 18.52 6.79
CA SER A 378 5.16 18.94 7.88
C SER A 378 4.50 17.71 8.55
N GLU A 379 4.15 17.83 9.83
CA GLU A 379 3.43 16.74 10.51
C GLU A 379 2.07 16.46 9.86
N GLU A 380 1.43 17.50 9.29
CA GLU A 380 0.18 17.36 8.54
C GLU A 380 0.39 16.49 7.29
N ASP A 381 1.43 16.78 6.48
CA ASP A 381 1.73 16.00 5.28
C ASP A 381 2.09 14.56 5.62
N ILE A 382 2.86 14.35 6.70
CA ILE A 382 3.18 13.00 7.18
C ILE A 382 1.91 12.25 7.58
N ARG A 383 0.97 12.86 8.32
CA ARG A 383 -0.31 12.22 8.67
C ARG A 383 -1.14 11.86 7.43
N LYS A 384 -1.11 12.69 6.38
CA LYS A 384 -1.75 12.38 5.10
C LYS A 384 -1.13 11.14 4.46
N ILE A 385 0.20 11.08 4.37
CA ILE A 385 0.95 9.97 3.79
C ILE A 385 0.76 8.67 4.58
N LEU A 386 0.77 8.73 5.91
CA LEU A 386 0.62 7.56 6.76
C LEU A 386 -0.74 6.87 6.64
N GLY A 387 -1.82 7.60 6.29
CA GLY A 387 -3.14 6.99 6.14
C GLY A 387 -4.25 8.00 5.79
N GLY A 388 -4.03 9.31 6.02
CA GLY A 388 -5.05 10.33 5.77
C GLY A 388 -5.54 10.35 4.34
N ASN A 389 -4.65 10.14 3.37
CA ASN A 389 -4.99 10.18 1.95
C ASN A 389 -5.92 9.04 1.52
N ILE A 390 -5.66 7.81 1.95
CA ILE A 390 -6.54 6.69 1.63
C ILE A 390 -7.87 6.80 2.37
N LEU A 391 -7.89 7.28 3.62
CA LEU A 391 -9.14 7.54 4.34
C LEU A 391 -10.02 8.56 3.60
N ARG A 392 -9.43 9.63 3.07
CA ARG A 392 -10.12 10.63 2.23
C ARG A 392 -10.74 9.99 0.99
N VAL A 393 -10.01 9.10 0.30
CA VAL A 393 -10.52 8.42 -0.90
C VAL A 393 -11.68 7.47 -0.53
N MET A 394 -11.58 6.74 0.58
CA MET A 394 -12.67 5.89 1.08
C MET A 394 -13.94 6.72 1.40
N GLU A 395 -13.80 7.88 2.06
CA GLU A 395 -14.93 8.77 2.34
C GLU A 395 -15.58 9.33 1.07
N GLN A 396 -14.77 9.68 0.06
CA GLN A 396 -15.28 10.13 -1.23
C GLN A 396 -16.01 9.01 -1.98
N SER A 397 -15.48 7.78 -1.92
CA SER A 397 -16.11 6.61 -2.51
C SER A 397 -17.48 6.36 -1.89
N GLU A 398 -17.55 6.28 -0.56
CA GLU A 398 -18.80 6.07 0.18
C GLU A 398 -19.86 7.12 -0.18
N LYS A 399 -19.46 8.41 -0.24
CA LYS A 399 -20.37 9.49 -0.62
C LYS A 399 -20.91 9.31 -2.03
N ILE A 400 -20.04 9.09 -3.01
CA ILE A 400 -20.43 8.95 -4.43
C ILE A 400 -21.30 7.69 -4.63
N SER A 401 -20.95 6.58 -3.96
CA SER A 401 -21.73 5.34 -4.01
C SER A 401 -23.17 5.58 -3.50
N LYS A 402 -23.35 6.26 -2.36
CA LYS A 402 -24.68 6.62 -1.84
C LYS A 402 -25.48 7.49 -2.82
N GLU A 403 -24.83 8.47 -3.45
CA GLU A 403 -25.46 9.30 -4.50
C GLU A 403 -25.90 8.48 -5.70
N MET A 404 -25.04 7.52 -6.13
CA MET A 404 -25.36 6.63 -7.27
C MET A 404 -26.51 5.67 -6.98
N GLN A 405 -26.59 5.17 -5.73
CA GLN A 405 -27.68 4.28 -5.29
C GLN A 405 -29.02 5.04 -5.15
N ALA A 406 -28.99 6.28 -4.67
CA ALA A 406 -30.18 7.11 -4.53
C ALA A 406 -30.76 7.61 -5.86
N ALA A 407 -29.99 7.57 -6.95
CA ALA A 407 -30.41 8.00 -8.28
C ALA A 407 -31.07 6.88 -9.12
N GLN A 408 -31.18 5.66 -8.59
CA GLN A 408 -31.88 4.51 -9.17
C GLN A 408 -33.31 4.40 -8.64
#